data_4358ef092b189551e0bec7fcbc165173
#
_entry.id   4358ef092b189551e0bec7fcbc165173
#
_cell.length_a   1.000
_cell.length_b   1.000
_cell.length_c   1.000
_cell.angle_alpha   90.00
_cell.angle_beta   90.00
_cell.angle_gamma   90.00
#
_symmetry.space_group_name_H-M   'P 1'
#
loop_
_entity.id
_entity.type
_entity.pdbx_description
1 polymer ?
#
loop_
_entity_poly.entity_id
_entity_poly.type
_entity_poly.pdbx_seq_one_letter_code
_entity_poly.pdbx_strand_id
1 'polypeptide(L)'
;MATDDFFRARLDQMIDLRHPLAVLAKRMPWAQIEAALAPALAHKNRSGNLSEGLDLFGPTLQPVGVGVSAAGRPRLPIRLMVALLYLKHAYNESDESVVERWGQDVYFQFFSGQEYFEPRPPCDATQIGRFRGAIGEAGVEELLKATIDTAVATKAVRPSEFERVIVDTTVQEKAVAFPTDSRLLEVARYQVVKAAKAAGIELKQTLAREGKQLRRRAGGYALSLIHI
;
A
#
# COMPACT_ATOMS: atom_id res chain seq x y z
N MET A 1 2.62 -9.94 26.85
CA MET A 1 2.09 -11.12 27.54
C MET A 1 1.10 -11.74 26.60
N ALA A 2 1.35 -12.95 26.09
CA ALA A 2 0.39 -13.72 25.34
C ALA A 2 -0.72 -14.11 26.33
N THR A 3 -1.89 -13.56 26.17
CA THR A 3 -3.10 -14.03 26.88
C THR A 3 -3.38 -15.43 26.36
N ASP A 4 -3.58 -16.38 27.28
CA ASP A 4 -3.87 -17.77 26.94
C ASP A 4 -5.02 -17.84 25.94
N ASP A 5 -4.71 -18.23 24.71
CA ASP A 5 -5.68 -18.34 23.58
C ASP A 5 -6.74 -19.41 23.86
N PHE A 6 -6.58 -20.21 24.89
CA PHE A 6 -7.52 -21.25 25.33
C PHE A 6 -8.91 -20.75 25.71
N PHE A 7 -9.05 -19.48 26.10
CA PHE A 7 -10.33 -18.90 26.52
C PHE A 7 -10.90 -17.89 25.53
N ARG A 8 -10.24 -17.69 24.37
CA ARG A 8 -10.71 -16.77 23.34
C ARG A 8 -11.55 -17.52 22.31
N ALA A 9 -12.75 -17.02 22.04
CA ALA A 9 -13.55 -17.55 20.95
C ALA A 9 -12.89 -17.24 19.60
N ARG A 10 -12.86 -18.23 18.70
CA ARG A 10 -12.36 -18.06 17.35
C ARG A 10 -13.33 -17.22 16.52
N LEU A 11 -12.81 -16.44 15.60
CA LEU A 11 -13.62 -15.59 14.73
C LEU A 11 -14.63 -16.38 13.91
N ASP A 12 -14.28 -17.59 13.44
CA ASP A 12 -15.18 -18.46 12.70
C ASP A 12 -16.41 -18.93 13.49
N GLN A 13 -16.34 -18.89 14.83
CA GLN A 13 -17.44 -19.20 15.74
C GLN A 13 -18.27 -17.94 16.11
N MET A 14 -17.71 -16.76 15.90
CA MET A 14 -18.33 -15.49 16.28
C MET A 14 -19.10 -14.83 15.12
N ILE A 15 -18.84 -15.23 13.87
CA ILE A 15 -19.37 -14.59 12.67
C ILE A 15 -20.36 -15.49 11.93
N ASP A 16 -21.23 -14.87 11.14
CA ASP A 16 -22.04 -15.62 10.15
C ASP A 16 -21.16 -15.94 8.92
N LEU A 17 -20.88 -17.22 8.72
CA LEU A 17 -20.08 -17.70 7.59
C LEU A 17 -20.76 -17.54 6.22
N ARG A 18 -22.04 -17.15 6.19
CA ARG A 18 -22.77 -16.79 4.96
C ARG A 18 -22.53 -15.34 4.54
N HIS A 19 -21.96 -14.52 5.42
CA HIS A 19 -21.63 -13.13 5.10
C HIS A 19 -20.72 -13.06 3.87
N PRO A 20 -20.93 -12.13 2.92
CA PRO A 20 -20.17 -12.06 1.67
C PRO A 20 -18.66 -12.05 1.87
N LEU A 21 -18.14 -11.29 2.84
CA LEU A 21 -16.70 -11.28 3.15
C LEU A 21 -16.20 -12.62 3.67
N ALA A 22 -16.99 -13.34 4.49
CA ALA A 22 -16.59 -14.64 5.00
C ALA A 22 -16.55 -15.70 3.88
N VAL A 23 -17.52 -15.65 2.96
CA VAL A 23 -17.53 -16.48 1.76
C VAL A 23 -16.32 -16.18 0.88
N LEU A 24 -16.06 -14.90 0.63
CA LEU A 24 -14.92 -14.46 -0.19
C LEU A 24 -13.59 -14.85 0.44
N ALA A 25 -13.43 -14.70 1.77
CA ALA A 25 -12.25 -15.11 2.52
C ALA A 25 -11.85 -16.57 2.28
N LYS A 26 -12.86 -17.45 2.12
CA LYS A 26 -12.66 -18.90 1.87
C LYS A 26 -12.43 -19.23 0.39
N ARG A 27 -12.87 -18.36 -0.53
CA ARG A 27 -12.82 -18.58 -1.98
C ARG A 27 -11.61 -17.97 -2.65
N MET A 28 -11.02 -16.93 -2.04
CA MET A 28 -9.82 -16.29 -2.56
C MET A 28 -8.62 -17.25 -2.55
N PRO A 29 -7.83 -17.30 -3.62
CA PRO A 29 -6.66 -18.17 -3.73
C PRO A 29 -5.44 -17.57 -2.99
N TRP A 30 -5.55 -17.40 -1.68
CA TRP A 30 -4.55 -16.70 -0.86
C TRP A 30 -3.13 -17.22 -1.04
N ALA A 31 -2.96 -18.55 -1.08
CA ALA A 31 -1.63 -19.16 -1.26
C ALA A 31 -1.00 -18.79 -2.61
N GLN A 32 -1.78 -18.69 -3.68
CA GLN A 32 -1.30 -18.28 -5.00
C GLN A 32 -0.92 -16.79 -5.00
N ILE A 33 -1.75 -15.94 -4.42
CA ILE A 33 -1.49 -14.50 -4.28
C ILE A 33 -0.21 -14.27 -3.47
N GLU A 34 -0.05 -14.95 -2.34
CA GLU A 34 1.14 -14.85 -1.50
C GLU A 34 2.40 -15.30 -2.25
N ALA A 35 2.33 -16.42 -2.98
CA ALA A 35 3.44 -16.93 -3.77
C ALA A 35 3.82 -15.98 -4.92
N ALA A 36 2.83 -15.37 -5.59
CA ALA A 36 3.07 -14.42 -6.67
C ALA A 36 3.70 -13.10 -6.19
N LEU A 37 3.31 -12.63 -5.02
CA LEU A 37 3.82 -11.35 -4.47
C LEU A 37 5.11 -11.49 -3.66
N ALA A 38 5.43 -12.69 -3.16
CA ALA A 38 6.60 -12.92 -2.32
C ALA A 38 7.92 -12.45 -2.96
N PRO A 39 8.20 -12.65 -4.28
CA PRO A 39 9.42 -12.16 -4.92
C PRO A 39 9.56 -10.64 -4.91
N ALA A 40 8.48 -9.91 -5.15
CA ALA A 40 8.48 -8.44 -5.14
C ALA A 40 8.75 -7.87 -3.74
N LEU A 41 8.38 -8.64 -2.72
CA LEU A 41 8.54 -8.30 -1.32
C LEU A 41 9.80 -8.89 -0.70
N ALA A 42 10.60 -9.66 -1.43
CA ALA A 42 11.84 -10.22 -0.92
C ALA A 42 12.78 -9.12 -0.41
N HIS A 43 13.48 -9.38 0.71
CA HIS A 43 14.47 -8.45 1.24
C HIS A 43 15.60 -8.28 0.21
N LYS A 44 15.73 -7.10 -0.36
CA LYS A 44 16.96 -6.72 -1.07
C LYS A 44 18.01 -6.47 -0.01
N ASN A 45 18.93 -7.43 0.16
CA ASN A 45 20.08 -7.22 1.03
C ASN A 45 20.88 -6.02 0.53
N ARG A 46 21.37 -5.21 1.44
CA ARG A 46 22.21 -4.04 1.14
C ARG A 46 23.49 -4.39 0.35
N SER A 47 23.90 -5.63 0.38
CA SER A 47 25.08 -6.17 -0.31
C SER A 47 24.78 -6.93 -1.60
N GLY A 48 23.54 -7.07 -2.02
CA GLY A 48 23.18 -7.61 -3.35
C GLY A 48 23.45 -9.11 -3.59
N ASN A 49 24.11 -9.81 -2.68
CA ASN A 49 24.48 -11.19 -2.88
C ASN A 49 23.60 -12.14 -2.04
N LEU A 50 22.87 -13.02 -2.74
CA LEU A 50 22.25 -14.20 -2.16
C LEU A 50 23.18 -15.38 -2.45
N SER A 51 23.52 -16.19 -1.44
CA SER A 51 24.13 -17.48 -1.65
C SER A 51 23.19 -18.59 -1.20
N GLU A 52 23.19 -19.67 -1.95
CA GLU A 52 22.54 -20.89 -1.55
C GLU A 52 23.38 -21.56 -0.45
N GLY A 53 22.84 -21.61 0.77
CA GLY A 53 23.39 -22.41 1.86
C GLY A 53 22.65 -23.73 1.93
N LEU A 54 23.39 -24.83 2.08
CA LEU A 54 22.80 -26.14 2.42
C LEU A 54 22.64 -26.19 3.94
N ASP A 55 21.41 -26.23 4.40
CA ASP A 55 21.08 -26.53 5.79
C ASP A 55 20.65 -27.99 5.90
N LEU A 56 20.66 -28.53 7.13
CA LEU A 56 20.33 -29.95 7.45
C LEU A 56 18.91 -30.33 6.91
N PHE A 57 18.07 -29.36 6.61
CA PHE A 57 16.67 -29.53 6.14
C PHE A 57 16.45 -29.15 4.66
N GLY A 58 17.51 -28.90 3.89
CA GLY A 58 17.43 -28.59 2.46
C GLY A 58 18.06 -27.26 2.07
N PRO A 59 17.99 -26.88 0.80
CA PRO A 59 18.56 -25.63 0.31
C PRO A 59 17.79 -24.43 0.88
N THR A 60 18.45 -23.68 1.73
CA THR A 60 17.92 -22.44 2.30
C THR A 60 18.73 -21.27 1.77
N LEU A 61 18.07 -20.25 1.22
CA LEU A 61 18.72 -19.00 0.82
C LEU A 61 19.16 -18.24 2.06
N GLN A 62 20.46 -18.29 2.37
CA GLN A 62 21.04 -17.53 3.48
C GLN A 62 21.71 -16.25 2.95
N PRO A 63 21.53 -15.12 3.64
CA PRO A 63 22.26 -13.90 3.32
C PRO A 63 23.75 -14.07 3.71
N VAL A 64 24.65 -13.95 2.73
CA VAL A 64 26.09 -14.00 2.96
C VAL A 64 26.67 -12.60 2.96
N GLY A 65 27.32 -12.24 4.07
CA GLY A 65 28.10 -11.02 4.20
C GLY A 65 28.27 -10.60 5.66
N VAL A 66 29.44 -10.10 6.00
CA VAL A 66 29.71 -9.49 7.31
C VAL A 66 28.82 -8.26 7.45
N GLY A 67 27.95 -8.24 8.45
CA GLY A 67 27.02 -7.13 8.72
C GLY A 67 25.59 -7.33 8.22
N VAL A 68 25.20 -8.50 7.70
CA VAL A 68 23.81 -8.80 7.40
C VAL A 68 23.11 -9.19 8.70
N SER A 69 22.37 -8.25 9.25
CA SER A 69 21.54 -8.48 10.43
C SER A 69 20.16 -8.94 9.98
N ALA A 70 19.72 -10.11 10.47
CA ALA A 70 18.31 -10.51 10.44
C ALA A 70 17.46 -9.70 11.43
N ALA A 71 18.09 -8.77 12.18
CA ALA A 71 17.42 -7.89 13.11
C ALA A 71 16.59 -6.83 12.33
N GLY A 72 15.33 -6.83 12.60
CA GLY A 72 14.36 -5.87 12.05
C GLY A 72 12.98 -6.24 12.54
N ARG A 73 12.04 -5.29 12.44
CA ARG A 73 10.63 -5.58 12.73
C ARG A 73 10.14 -6.65 11.75
N PRO A 74 9.51 -7.75 12.24
CA PRO A 74 8.94 -8.76 11.38
C PRO A 74 8.04 -8.15 10.32
N ARG A 75 8.07 -8.70 9.12
CA ARG A 75 7.23 -8.24 8.03
C ARG A 75 5.78 -8.60 8.33
N LEU A 76 4.87 -7.70 8.00
CA LEU A 76 3.44 -7.99 8.09
C LEU A 76 3.08 -9.10 7.08
N PRO A 77 2.15 -10.01 7.44
CA PRO A 77 1.68 -11.04 6.53
C PRO A 77 1.18 -10.47 5.21
N ILE A 78 1.56 -11.09 4.10
CA ILE A 78 1.14 -10.65 2.75
C ILE A 78 -0.37 -10.65 2.65
N ARG A 79 -1.02 -11.72 3.12
CA ARG A 79 -2.49 -11.83 3.16
C ARG A 79 -3.15 -10.65 3.87
N LEU A 80 -2.63 -10.22 5.01
CA LEU A 80 -3.14 -9.06 5.73
C LEU A 80 -3.07 -7.79 4.88
N MET A 81 -1.92 -7.52 4.26
CA MET A 81 -1.71 -6.32 3.46
C MET A 81 -2.57 -6.30 2.20
N VAL A 82 -2.69 -7.45 1.54
CA VAL A 82 -3.60 -7.63 0.38
C VAL A 82 -5.05 -7.47 0.80
N ALA A 83 -5.45 -8.05 1.92
CA ALA A 83 -6.81 -7.91 2.43
C ALA A 83 -7.16 -6.45 2.73
N LEU A 84 -6.26 -5.68 3.35
CA LEU A 84 -6.46 -4.24 3.58
C LEU A 84 -6.64 -3.47 2.27
N LEU A 85 -5.87 -3.80 1.22
CA LEU A 85 -6.06 -3.19 -0.11
C LEU A 85 -7.44 -3.52 -0.70
N TYR A 86 -7.88 -4.77 -0.65
CA TYR A 86 -9.21 -5.15 -1.13
C TYR A 86 -10.33 -4.45 -0.36
N LEU A 87 -10.25 -4.47 0.97
CA LEU A 87 -11.25 -3.85 1.84
C LEU A 87 -11.34 -2.34 1.61
N LYS A 88 -10.18 -1.67 1.50
CA LYS A 88 -10.11 -0.25 1.17
C LYS A 88 -10.88 0.08 -0.11
N HIS A 89 -10.66 -0.67 -1.18
CA HIS A 89 -11.32 -0.41 -2.46
C HIS A 89 -12.80 -0.84 -2.45
N ALA A 90 -13.11 -1.98 -1.84
CA ALA A 90 -14.48 -2.49 -1.77
C ALA A 90 -15.43 -1.59 -0.97
N TYR A 91 -14.90 -0.90 0.05
CA TYR A 91 -15.67 -0.03 0.93
C TYR A 91 -15.40 1.46 0.72
N ASN A 92 -14.56 1.80 -0.28
CA ASN A 92 -14.14 3.17 -0.59
C ASN A 92 -13.56 3.92 0.63
N GLU A 93 -12.68 3.24 1.36
CA GLU A 93 -12.05 3.75 2.58
C GLU A 93 -10.71 4.42 2.28
N SER A 94 -10.27 5.33 3.18
CA SER A 94 -8.88 5.81 3.17
C SER A 94 -7.92 4.76 3.76
N ASP A 95 -6.60 4.98 3.64
CA ASP A 95 -5.61 4.11 4.26
C ASP A 95 -5.73 4.13 5.79
N GLU A 96 -6.06 5.28 6.38
CA GLU A 96 -6.29 5.46 7.81
C GLU A 96 -7.57 4.77 8.27
N SER A 97 -8.67 5.04 7.55
CA SER A 97 -10.01 4.54 7.90
C SER A 97 -10.08 3.02 7.86
N VAL A 98 -9.51 2.37 6.83
CA VAL A 98 -9.51 0.91 6.73
C VAL A 98 -8.73 0.24 7.84
N VAL A 99 -7.62 0.85 8.30
CA VAL A 99 -6.80 0.33 9.40
C VAL A 99 -7.53 0.45 10.74
N GLU A 100 -8.18 1.59 11.01
CA GLU A 100 -8.99 1.78 12.20
C GLU A 100 -10.18 0.81 12.22
N ARG A 101 -10.91 0.73 11.12
CA ARG A 101 -12.08 -0.14 11.00
C ARG A 101 -11.71 -1.60 11.15
N TRP A 102 -10.55 -2.02 10.66
CA TRP A 102 -10.08 -3.39 10.83
C TRP A 102 -9.99 -3.78 12.31
N GLY A 103 -9.55 -2.89 13.20
CA GLY A 103 -9.50 -3.13 14.65
C GLY A 103 -10.87 -3.28 15.31
N GLN A 104 -11.95 -2.91 14.62
CA GLN A 104 -13.32 -2.91 15.14
C GLN A 104 -14.22 -3.94 14.46
N ASP A 105 -13.86 -4.41 13.25
CA ASP A 105 -14.71 -5.23 12.39
C ASP A 105 -14.21 -6.68 12.32
N VAL A 106 -14.96 -7.59 12.92
CA VAL A 106 -14.65 -9.02 12.96
C VAL A 106 -14.57 -9.66 11.57
N TYR A 107 -15.38 -9.18 10.60
CA TYR A 107 -15.35 -9.69 9.23
C TYR A 107 -14.10 -9.23 8.48
N PHE A 108 -13.61 -8.00 8.73
CA PHE A 108 -12.37 -7.52 8.18
C PHE A 108 -11.19 -8.36 8.67
N GLN A 109 -11.18 -8.67 9.96
CA GLN A 109 -10.15 -9.52 10.56
C GLN A 109 -10.20 -10.94 10.02
N PHE A 110 -11.39 -11.54 9.94
CA PHE A 110 -11.55 -12.88 9.37
C PHE A 110 -11.11 -12.94 7.89
N PHE A 111 -11.47 -11.95 7.10
CA PHE A 111 -11.03 -11.83 5.70
C PHE A 111 -9.50 -11.76 5.59
N SER A 112 -8.86 -11.03 6.50
CA SER A 112 -7.41 -10.90 6.58
C SER A 112 -6.68 -12.14 7.11
N GLY A 113 -7.42 -13.17 7.54
CA GLY A 113 -6.86 -14.43 8.01
C GLY A 113 -6.56 -14.49 9.50
N GLN A 114 -7.14 -13.59 10.30
CA GLN A 114 -7.03 -13.70 11.75
C GLN A 114 -7.89 -14.84 12.26
N GLU A 115 -7.40 -15.55 13.25
CA GLU A 115 -8.15 -16.61 13.95
C GLU A 115 -8.91 -16.07 15.16
N TYR A 116 -8.34 -15.07 15.83
CA TYR A 116 -8.88 -14.46 17.03
C TYR A 116 -9.03 -12.95 16.85
N PHE A 117 -10.01 -12.37 17.53
CA PHE A 117 -10.22 -10.93 17.48
C PHE A 117 -9.06 -10.16 18.10
N GLU A 118 -8.53 -9.18 17.37
CA GLU A 118 -7.48 -8.26 17.81
C GLU A 118 -8.02 -6.82 17.79
N PRO A 119 -8.23 -6.19 18.95
CA PRO A 119 -8.84 -4.85 19.03
C PRO A 119 -7.89 -3.71 18.62
N ARG A 120 -6.67 -4.02 18.23
CA ARG A 120 -5.67 -3.03 17.84
C ARG A 120 -5.52 -2.98 16.33
N PRO A 121 -5.27 -1.78 15.78
CA PRO A 121 -4.90 -1.65 14.36
C PRO A 121 -3.72 -2.57 14.01
N PRO A 122 -3.77 -3.26 12.86
CA PRO A 122 -2.75 -4.25 12.51
C PRO A 122 -1.42 -3.62 12.10
N CYS A 123 -1.47 -2.37 11.65
CA CYS A 123 -0.32 -1.63 11.17
C CYS A 123 -0.59 -0.12 11.17
N ASP A 124 0.45 0.66 10.88
CA ASP A 124 0.31 2.07 10.53
C ASP A 124 -0.21 2.21 9.09
N ALA A 125 -1.08 3.20 8.85
CA ALA A 125 -1.69 3.45 7.54
C ALA A 125 -0.64 3.64 6.42
N THR A 126 0.52 4.23 6.74
CA THR A 126 1.62 4.42 5.77
C THR A 126 2.18 3.11 5.23
N GLN A 127 1.98 1.98 5.93
CA GLN A 127 2.41 0.66 5.47
C GLN A 127 1.63 0.21 4.23
N ILE A 128 0.36 0.59 4.10
CA ILE A 128 -0.45 0.28 2.91
C ILE A 128 0.15 0.95 1.67
N GLY A 129 0.50 2.25 1.78
CA GLY A 129 1.16 2.97 0.70
C GLY A 129 2.53 2.38 0.33
N ARG A 130 3.33 1.98 1.34
CA ARG A 130 4.63 1.31 1.12
C ARG A 130 4.47 -0.05 0.47
N PHE A 131 3.49 -0.85 0.91
CA PHE A 131 3.19 -2.15 0.32
C PHE A 131 2.78 -2.02 -1.14
N ARG A 132 1.86 -1.10 -1.46
CA ARG A 132 1.42 -0.80 -2.83
C ARG A 132 2.60 -0.38 -3.72
N GLY A 133 3.49 0.48 -3.23
CA GLY A 133 4.72 0.85 -3.95
C GLY A 133 5.69 -0.31 -4.14
N ALA A 134 5.75 -1.26 -3.19
CA ALA A 134 6.65 -2.41 -3.26
C ALA A 134 6.18 -3.49 -4.26
N ILE A 135 4.87 -3.77 -4.33
CA ILE A 135 4.31 -4.73 -5.30
C ILE A 135 4.31 -4.16 -6.72
N GLY A 136 4.22 -2.83 -6.87
CA GLY A 136 4.22 -2.16 -8.17
C GLY A 136 3.01 -2.50 -9.04
N GLU A 137 3.09 -2.13 -10.33
CA GLU A 137 2.02 -2.36 -11.31
C GLU A 137 1.76 -3.86 -11.53
N ALA A 138 2.82 -4.63 -11.74
CA ALA A 138 2.70 -6.08 -11.95
C ALA A 138 2.01 -6.82 -10.79
N GLY A 139 2.30 -6.41 -9.54
CA GLY A 139 1.61 -6.99 -8.37
C GLY A 139 0.13 -6.62 -8.31
N VAL A 140 -0.23 -5.40 -8.73
CA VAL A 140 -1.64 -4.97 -8.79
C VAL A 140 -2.40 -5.72 -9.90
N GLU A 141 -1.77 -5.94 -11.06
CA GLU A 141 -2.35 -6.75 -12.14
C GLU A 141 -2.61 -8.18 -11.70
N GLU A 142 -1.68 -8.80 -10.97
CA GLU A 142 -1.86 -10.15 -10.43
C GLU A 142 -3.02 -10.22 -9.43
N LEU A 143 -3.17 -9.21 -8.57
CA LEU A 143 -4.31 -9.10 -7.65
C LEU A 143 -5.63 -8.97 -8.40
N LEU A 144 -5.67 -8.15 -9.46
CA LEU A 144 -6.85 -7.99 -10.29
C LEU A 144 -7.23 -9.32 -10.97
N LYS A 145 -6.25 -10.01 -11.56
CA LYS A 145 -6.45 -11.32 -12.17
C LYS A 145 -7.02 -12.33 -11.19
N ALA A 146 -6.42 -12.45 -9.99
CA ALA A 146 -6.92 -13.34 -8.95
C ALA A 146 -8.36 -13.01 -8.52
N THR A 147 -8.73 -11.73 -8.54
CA THR A 147 -10.10 -11.28 -8.26
C THR A 147 -11.08 -11.74 -9.35
N ILE A 148 -10.72 -11.55 -10.61
CA ILE A 148 -11.52 -11.97 -11.76
C ILE A 148 -11.70 -13.48 -11.75
N ASP A 149 -10.62 -14.23 -11.59
CA ASP A 149 -10.66 -15.70 -11.54
C ASP A 149 -11.55 -16.21 -10.41
N THR A 150 -11.49 -15.55 -9.24
CA THR A 150 -12.35 -15.87 -8.11
C THR A 150 -13.82 -15.55 -8.41
N ALA A 151 -14.12 -14.43 -9.07
CA ALA A 151 -15.47 -14.05 -9.45
C ALA A 151 -16.09 -15.04 -10.45
N VAL A 152 -15.31 -15.50 -11.42
CA VAL A 152 -15.72 -16.53 -12.39
C VAL A 152 -15.92 -17.88 -11.68
N ALA A 153 -14.97 -18.31 -10.86
CA ALA A 153 -15.05 -19.59 -10.14
C ALA A 153 -16.24 -19.64 -9.15
N THR A 154 -16.61 -18.51 -8.57
CA THR A 154 -17.78 -18.39 -7.69
C THR A 154 -19.08 -18.20 -8.46
N LYS A 155 -19.05 -18.13 -9.78
CA LYS A 155 -20.20 -17.81 -10.65
C LYS A 155 -20.85 -16.45 -10.32
N ALA A 156 -20.09 -15.53 -9.70
CA ALA A 156 -20.55 -14.17 -9.46
C ALA A 156 -20.62 -13.36 -10.77
N VAL A 157 -19.76 -13.70 -11.72
CA VAL A 157 -19.69 -13.08 -13.05
C VAL A 157 -19.57 -14.19 -14.10
N ARG A 158 -20.27 -14.03 -15.22
CA ARG A 158 -20.14 -14.94 -16.37
C ARG A 158 -19.01 -14.47 -17.28
N PRO A 159 -18.22 -15.38 -17.88
CA PRO A 159 -17.16 -15.00 -18.83
C PRO A 159 -17.64 -14.09 -19.96
N SER A 160 -18.88 -14.29 -20.45
CA SER A 160 -19.49 -13.45 -21.49
C SER A 160 -19.72 -11.99 -21.08
N GLU A 161 -19.75 -11.70 -19.78
CA GLU A 161 -19.92 -10.31 -19.28
C GLU A 161 -18.64 -9.50 -19.44
N PHE A 162 -17.49 -10.13 -19.65
CA PHE A 162 -16.22 -9.45 -19.94
C PHE A 162 -16.04 -9.09 -21.43
N GLU A 163 -16.91 -9.56 -22.32
CA GLU A 163 -16.85 -9.21 -23.76
C GLU A 163 -17.17 -7.73 -23.98
N ARG A 164 -17.90 -7.11 -23.05
CA ARG A 164 -18.28 -5.70 -23.13
C ARG A 164 -17.74 -4.94 -21.94
N VAL A 165 -16.70 -4.17 -22.14
CA VAL A 165 -16.14 -3.26 -21.14
C VAL A 165 -16.68 -1.84 -21.39
N ILE A 166 -17.32 -1.27 -20.38
CA ILE A 166 -17.71 0.15 -20.41
C ILE A 166 -16.57 0.92 -19.75
N VAL A 167 -15.85 1.69 -20.56
CA VAL A 167 -14.82 2.60 -20.04
C VAL A 167 -15.49 3.94 -19.76
N ASP A 168 -15.74 4.22 -18.48
CA ASP A 168 -16.19 5.54 -18.05
C ASP A 168 -14.96 6.39 -17.72
N THR A 169 -14.80 7.51 -18.41
CA THR A 169 -13.77 8.48 -18.10
C THR A 169 -14.27 9.36 -16.96
N THR A 170 -14.00 8.96 -15.73
CA THR A 170 -14.16 9.86 -14.60
C THR A 170 -13.16 11.01 -14.76
N VAL A 171 -13.68 12.21 -14.95
CA VAL A 171 -12.87 13.43 -14.92
C VAL A 171 -12.33 13.56 -13.48
N GLN A 172 -11.08 13.17 -13.28
CA GLN A 172 -10.41 13.41 -12.02
C GLN A 172 -10.23 14.93 -11.89
N GLU A 173 -10.89 15.52 -10.91
CA GLU A 173 -10.68 16.93 -10.60
C GLU A 173 -9.20 17.15 -10.34
N LYS A 174 -8.57 17.95 -11.20
CA LYS A 174 -7.20 18.35 -10.98
C LYS A 174 -7.19 19.12 -9.66
N ALA A 175 -6.45 18.65 -8.67
CA ALA A 175 -6.21 19.40 -7.44
C ALA A 175 -5.39 20.65 -7.80
N VAL A 176 -6.11 21.68 -8.26
CA VAL A 176 -5.53 22.99 -8.59
C VAL A 176 -5.34 23.70 -7.27
N ALA A 177 -4.12 23.70 -6.79
CA ALA A 177 -3.80 24.51 -5.63
C ALA A 177 -4.02 25.99 -5.96
N PHE A 178 -4.67 26.70 -5.01
CA PHE A 178 -4.94 28.13 -5.14
C PHE A 178 -3.68 28.89 -5.61
N PRO A 179 -3.74 29.63 -6.71
CA PRO A 179 -2.58 30.35 -7.26
C PRO A 179 -2.28 31.56 -6.38
N THR A 180 -1.22 31.46 -5.58
CA THR A 180 -0.65 32.62 -4.90
C THR A 180 0.54 33.12 -5.72
N ASP A 181 0.73 34.46 -5.81
CA ASP A 181 1.82 35.06 -6.56
C ASP A 181 3.19 34.51 -6.17
N SER A 182 3.41 34.29 -4.89
CA SER A 182 4.65 33.69 -4.37
C SER A 182 4.88 32.27 -4.90
N ARG A 183 3.83 31.48 -5.06
CA ARG A 183 3.90 30.13 -5.61
C ARG A 183 4.13 30.16 -7.12
N LEU A 184 3.46 31.04 -7.83
CA LEU A 184 3.63 31.23 -9.27
C LEU A 184 5.06 31.68 -9.59
N LEU A 185 5.62 32.63 -8.85
CA LEU A 185 6.99 33.09 -9.00
C LEU A 185 8.01 31.97 -8.71
N GLU A 186 7.79 31.17 -7.70
CA GLU A 186 8.69 30.04 -7.41
C GLU A 186 8.64 28.98 -8.52
N VAL A 187 7.46 28.68 -9.06
CA VAL A 187 7.31 27.77 -10.21
C VAL A 187 7.99 28.34 -11.44
N ALA A 188 7.80 29.63 -11.72
CA ALA A 188 8.43 30.30 -12.84
C ALA A 188 9.96 30.25 -12.73
N ARG A 189 10.51 30.60 -11.56
CA ARG A 189 11.93 30.51 -11.27
C ARG A 189 12.46 29.08 -11.54
N TYR A 190 11.77 28.06 -11.03
CA TYR A 190 12.16 26.65 -11.23
C TYR A 190 12.19 26.30 -12.72
N GLN A 191 11.18 26.69 -13.50
CA GLN A 191 11.10 26.40 -14.92
C GLN A 191 12.22 27.12 -15.71
N VAL A 192 12.50 28.37 -15.38
CA VAL A 192 13.60 29.12 -15.99
C VAL A 192 14.96 28.44 -15.71
N VAL A 193 15.22 28.06 -14.46
CA VAL A 193 16.45 27.35 -14.09
C VAL A 193 16.57 26.01 -14.83
N LYS A 194 15.46 25.28 -14.95
CA LYS A 194 15.40 24.00 -15.67
C LYS A 194 15.70 24.20 -17.17
N ALA A 195 15.10 25.21 -17.79
CA ALA A 195 15.32 25.54 -19.21
C ALA A 195 16.78 25.99 -19.47
N ALA A 196 17.32 26.83 -18.60
CA ALA A 196 18.71 27.29 -18.72
C ALA A 196 19.70 26.14 -18.62
N LYS A 197 19.51 25.21 -17.68
CA LYS A 197 20.31 23.98 -17.56
C LYS A 197 20.21 23.08 -18.80
N ALA A 198 19.00 22.92 -19.35
CA ALA A 198 18.80 22.15 -20.57
C ALA A 198 19.45 22.78 -21.78
N ALA A 199 19.57 24.12 -21.82
CA ALA A 199 20.28 24.86 -22.85
C ALA A 199 21.82 24.92 -22.63
N GLY A 200 22.35 24.26 -21.59
CA GLY A 200 23.77 24.25 -21.28
C GLY A 200 24.31 25.58 -20.71
N ILE A 201 23.41 26.46 -20.23
CA ILE A 201 23.81 27.76 -19.66
C ILE A 201 24.28 27.54 -18.23
N GLU A 202 25.49 27.95 -17.92
CA GLU A 202 26.06 27.90 -16.57
C GLU A 202 25.49 29.05 -15.72
N LEU A 203 24.75 28.67 -14.67
CA LEU A 203 24.07 29.61 -13.79
C LEU A 203 24.95 29.89 -12.55
N LYS A 204 25.23 31.16 -12.28
CA LYS A 204 25.96 31.59 -11.06
C LYS A 204 25.15 31.28 -9.78
N GLN A 205 23.82 31.40 -9.83
CA GLN A 205 22.93 31.13 -8.73
C GLN A 205 21.63 30.48 -9.22
N THR A 206 21.12 29.52 -8.50
CA THR A 206 19.82 28.88 -8.79
C THR A 206 18.69 29.30 -7.83
N LEU A 207 19.05 29.96 -6.73
CA LEU A 207 18.15 30.41 -5.65
C LEU A 207 17.24 29.29 -5.09
N ALA A 208 17.65 28.03 -5.24
CA ALA A 208 16.80 26.88 -4.90
C ALA A 208 16.51 26.75 -3.40
N ARG A 209 17.47 27.16 -2.54
CA ARG A 209 17.27 27.16 -1.08
C ARG A 209 16.36 28.30 -0.64
N GLU A 210 16.59 29.49 -1.16
CA GLU A 210 15.81 30.70 -0.88
C GLU A 210 14.37 30.54 -1.36
N GLY A 211 14.15 30.00 -2.57
CA GLY A 211 12.81 29.76 -3.10
C GLY A 211 11.98 28.83 -2.22
N LYS A 212 12.59 27.78 -1.64
CA LYS A 212 11.92 26.92 -0.68
C LYS A 212 11.55 27.65 0.63
N GLN A 213 12.43 28.50 1.12
CA GLN A 213 12.18 29.30 2.33
C GLN A 213 11.10 30.35 2.11
N LEU A 214 11.14 31.06 0.98
CA LEU A 214 10.15 32.06 0.59
C LEU A 214 8.77 31.43 0.44
N ARG A 215 8.68 30.26 -0.18
CA ARG A 215 7.40 29.54 -0.29
C ARG A 215 6.84 29.12 1.04
N ARG A 216 7.67 28.69 2.02
CA ARG A 216 7.23 28.39 3.37
C ARG A 216 6.74 29.62 4.10
N ARG A 217 7.44 30.75 4.00
CA ARG A 217 7.02 32.02 4.62
C ARG A 217 5.73 32.56 4.01
N ALA A 218 5.61 32.52 2.70
CA ALA A 218 4.40 32.95 2.00
C ALA A 218 3.17 32.06 2.29
N GLY A 219 3.38 30.75 2.52
CA GLY A 219 2.30 29.85 2.96
C GLY A 219 1.78 30.15 4.36
N GLY A 220 2.64 30.69 5.26
CA GLY A 220 2.23 31.16 6.59
C GLY A 220 1.45 32.48 6.57
N TYR A 221 1.63 33.32 5.56
CA TYR A 221 0.94 34.59 5.44
C TYR A 221 -0.59 34.45 5.23
N ALA A 222 -1.00 33.42 4.49
CA ALA A 222 -2.43 33.11 4.29
C ALA A 222 -3.14 32.69 5.58
N LEU A 223 -2.43 32.13 6.54
CA LEU A 223 -2.96 31.74 7.86
C LEU A 223 -3.04 32.96 8.83
N SER A 224 -2.22 33.98 8.61
CA SER A 224 -2.22 35.21 9.40
C SER A 224 -3.40 36.13 9.09
N LEU A 225 -3.99 36.05 7.91
CA LEU A 225 -5.15 36.87 7.53
C LEU A 225 -6.49 36.35 8.08
N ILE A 226 -6.52 35.15 8.68
CA ILE A 226 -7.72 34.59 9.31
C ILE A 226 -7.95 35.19 10.72
N HIS A 227 -6.97 35.91 11.24
CA HIS A 227 -7.02 36.50 12.59
C HIS A 227 -7.20 38.04 12.60
N ILE A 228 -7.59 38.64 11.47
CA ILE A 228 -7.98 40.06 11.40
C ILE A 228 -9.55 40.09 11.22
#